data_502f81b7fdceabb6f8ab11d5f43bc558
#
_entry.id   502f81b7fdceabb6f8ab11d5f43bc558
#
_cell.length_a   1.000
_cell.length_b   1.000
_cell.length_c   1.000
_cell.angle_alpha   90.00
_cell.angle_beta   90.00
_cell.angle_gamma   90.00
#
_symmetry.space_group_name_H-M   'P 1'
#
loop_
_entity.id
_entity.type
_entity.pdbx_description
1 polymer ?
#
loop_
_entity_poly.entity_id
_entity_poly.type
_entity_poly.pdbx_seq_one_letter_code
_entity_poly.pdbx_strand_id
1 'polypeptide(L)'
;MNTKVLSRTYLFEGLNVKELELLLVAAAEKICSKDDVVFREGEAGKKIFMVSQGTIEIWKKENAELKGSCLAKVKDGELFGEMSVFDRQPRSASAIAAGDQKTKVLIWGEKEIVKLIQEYPALGTKIMLNVIRKLSGHLRNANNAIHSLRKTFLPVTG
;
A
#
# COMPACT_ATOMS: atom_id res chain seq x y z
N MET A 1 4.25 -20.55 4.32
CA MET A 1 4.55 -19.20 3.79
C MET A 1 5.63 -18.55 4.66
N ASN A 2 6.55 -17.79 4.10
CA ASN A 2 7.75 -17.36 4.82
C ASN A 2 7.58 -15.92 5.35
N THR A 3 7.74 -15.69 6.65
CA THR A 3 7.73 -14.36 7.30
C THR A 3 8.76 -13.38 6.74
N LYS A 4 9.80 -13.86 6.02
CA LYS A 4 10.80 -13.03 5.35
C LYS A 4 10.22 -12.00 4.36
N VAL A 5 9.08 -12.30 3.73
CA VAL A 5 8.45 -11.35 2.81
C VAL A 5 7.82 -10.20 3.59
N LEU A 6 7.19 -10.51 4.74
CA LEU A 6 6.58 -9.49 5.62
C LEU A 6 7.64 -8.56 6.22
N SER A 7 8.80 -9.08 6.62
CA SER A 7 9.86 -8.27 7.26
C SER A 7 10.51 -7.23 6.33
N ARG A 8 10.27 -7.32 5.02
CA ARG A 8 10.78 -6.34 4.02
C ARG A 8 9.90 -5.11 3.90
N THR A 9 8.69 -5.18 4.41
CA THR A 9 7.68 -4.12 4.29
C THR A 9 7.86 -3.08 5.38
N TYR A 10 7.81 -1.81 5.01
CA TYR A 10 7.94 -0.69 5.96
C TYR A 10 6.92 -0.75 7.10
N LEU A 11 5.70 -1.24 6.80
CA LEU A 11 4.60 -1.29 7.78
C LEU A 11 4.90 -2.25 8.93
N PHE A 12 5.67 -3.31 8.68
CA PHE A 12 5.98 -4.37 9.63
C PHE A 12 7.43 -4.30 10.13
N GLU A 13 8.11 -3.19 9.90
CA GLU A 13 9.46 -2.94 10.41
C GLU A 13 9.48 -2.98 11.94
N GLY A 14 10.48 -3.65 12.51
CA GLY A 14 10.64 -3.80 13.96
C GLY A 14 9.69 -4.83 14.62
N LEU A 15 8.88 -5.54 13.84
CA LEU A 15 8.11 -6.68 14.33
C LEU A 15 9.02 -7.91 14.53
N ASN A 16 8.81 -8.64 15.62
CA ASN A 16 9.48 -9.92 15.85
C ASN A 16 8.80 -11.06 15.06
N VAL A 17 9.42 -12.25 15.07
CA VAL A 17 8.93 -13.40 14.30
C VAL A 17 7.50 -13.79 14.69
N LYS A 18 7.18 -13.80 16.00
CA LYS A 18 5.84 -14.16 16.48
C LYS A 18 4.79 -13.15 16.01
N GLU A 19 5.11 -11.86 16.03
CA GLU A 19 4.23 -10.79 15.54
C GLU A 19 4.00 -10.91 14.03
N LEU A 20 5.03 -11.28 13.26
CA LEU A 20 4.91 -11.54 11.82
C LEU A 20 4.08 -12.80 11.52
N GLU A 21 4.19 -13.84 12.34
CA GLU A 21 3.37 -15.04 12.22
C GLU A 21 1.87 -14.75 12.46
N LEU A 22 1.54 -13.93 13.45
CA LEU A 22 0.16 -13.49 13.69
C LEU A 22 -0.42 -12.76 12.47
N LEU A 23 0.34 -11.87 11.87
CA LEU A 23 -0.07 -11.18 10.64
C LEU A 23 -0.25 -12.16 9.48
N LEU A 24 0.64 -13.14 9.36
CA LEU A 24 0.57 -14.14 8.29
C LEU A 24 -0.66 -15.04 8.42
N VAL A 25 -1.01 -15.45 9.64
CA VAL A 25 -2.20 -16.25 9.93
C VAL A 25 -3.49 -15.46 9.62
N ALA A 26 -3.48 -14.14 9.86
CA ALA A 26 -4.62 -13.26 9.57
C ALA A 26 -4.75 -12.88 8.09
N ALA A 27 -3.76 -13.20 7.25
CA ALA A 27 -3.76 -12.88 5.83
C ALA A 27 -4.52 -13.92 5.01
N ALA A 28 -5.33 -13.47 4.06
CA ALA A 28 -5.77 -14.30 2.94
C ALA A 28 -4.78 -14.16 1.78
N GLU A 29 -4.65 -15.21 0.96
CA GLU A 29 -3.85 -15.15 -0.28
C GLU A 29 -4.78 -15.12 -1.50
N LYS A 30 -4.45 -14.29 -2.48
CA LYS A 30 -5.08 -14.26 -3.80
C LYS A 30 -4.02 -14.37 -4.87
N ILE A 31 -4.28 -15.23 -5.88
CA ILE A 31 -3.48 -15.33 -7.08
C ILE A 31 -4.20 -14.56 -8.19
N CYS A 32 -3.49 -13.65 -8.84
CA CYS A 32 -3.96 -12.84 -9.94
C CYS A 32 -3.21 -13.19 -11.22
N SER A 33 -3.93 -13.30 -12.32
CA SER A 33 -3.37 -13.36 -13.67
C SER A 33 -3.09 -11.95 -14.18
N LYS A 34 -2.31 -11.84 -15.25
CA LYS A 34 -2.09 -10.56 -15.93
C LYS A 34 -3.42 -9.88 -16.26
N ASP A 35 -3.47 -8.57 -16.05
CA ASP A 35 -4.63 -7.69 -16.25
C ASP A 35 -5.81 -7.91 -15.28
N ASP A 36 -5.71 -8.84 -14.33
CA ASP A 36 -6.70 -8.96 -13.26
C ASP A 36 -6.74 -7.69 -12.43
N VAL A 37 -7.95 -7.13 -12.28
CA VAL A 37 -8.19 -5.96 -11.44
C VAL A 37 -8.32 -6.41 -9.97
N VAL A 38 -7.44 -5.90 -9.11
CA VAL A 38 -7.51 -6.15 -7.66
C VAL A 38 -8.56 -5.28 -7.01
N PHE A 39 -8.58 -3.99 -7.37
CA PHE A 39 -9.62 -3.01 -7.03
C PHE A 39 -9.58 -1.83 -8.00
N ARG A 40 -10.67 -1.06 -8.05
CA ARG A 40 -10.80 0.13 -8.91
C ARG A 40 -10.77 1.41 -8.10
N GLU A 41 -10.28 2.48 -8.72
CA GLU A 41 -10.40 3.83 -8.19
C GLU A 41 -11.86 4.17 -7.87
N GLY A 42 -12.08 4.81 -6.71
CA GLY A 42 -13.40 5.18 -6.23
C GLY A 42 -14.16 4.08 -5.46
N GLU A 43 -13.69 2.81 -5.49
CA GLU A 43 -14.29 1.75 -4.68
C GLU A 43 -14.04 1.99 -3.18
N ALA A 44 -14.96 1.50 -2.33
CA ALA A 44 -14.75 1.50 -0.89
C ALA A 44 -13.55 0.60 -0.51
N GLY A 45 -12.56 1.16 0.18
CA GLY A 45 -11.32 0.49 0.52
C GLY A 45 -11.27 -0.02 1.96
N LYS A 46 -11.52 -1.31 2.17
CA LYS A 46 -11.48 -1.97 3.49
C LYS A 46 -10.43 -3.08 3.60
N LYS A 47 -9.44 -3.08 2.72
CA LYS A 47 -8.40 -4.11 2.67
C LYS A 47 -7.04 -3.48 2.38
N ILE A 48 -6.00 -4.02 3.02
CA ILE A 48 -4.59 -3.76 2.72
C ILE A 48 -4.06 -4.96 1.95
N PHE A 49 -3.21 -4.70 0.99
CA PHE A 49 -2.60 -5.71 0.13
C PHE A 49 -1.08 -5.63 0.20
N MET A 50 -0.41 -6.77 0.04
CA MET A 50 1.02 -6.86 -0.16
C MET A 50 1.32 -7.80 -1.32
N VAL A 51 2.22 -7.42 -2.20
CA VAL A 51 2.73 -8.33 -3.23
C VAL A 51 3.68 -9.33 -2.56
N SER A 52 3.32 -10.60 -2.55
CA SER A 52 4.22 -11.67 -2.09
C SER A 52 5.07 -12.23 -3.21
N GLN A 53 4.60 -12.10 -4.46
CA GLN A 53 5.33 -12.46 -5.68
C GLN A 53 4.70 -11.76 -6.88
N GLY A 54 5.51 -11.21 -7.77
CA GLY A 54 5.07 -10.60 -9.03
C GLY A 54 4.99 -9.06 -8.97
N THR A 55 4.06 -8.48 -9.72
CA THR A 55 3.95 -7.02 -9.84
C THR A 55 2.50 -6.59 -9.92
N ILE A 56 2.17 -5.52 -9.23
CA ILE A 56 0.90 -4.77 -9.36
C ILE A 56 1.22 -3.38 -9.90
N GLU A 57 0.48 -2.93 -10.89
CA GLU A 57 0.52 -1.55 -11.38
C GLU A 57 -0.61 -0.73 -10.77
N ILE A 58 -0.29 0.47 -10.34
CA ILE A 58 -1.23 1.45 -9.77
C ILE A 58 -1.54 2.47 -10.84
N TRP A 59 -2.81 2.56 -11.24
CA TRP A 59 -3.28 3.38 -12.33
C TRP A 59 -4.26 4.44 -11.86
N LYS A 60 -4.01 5.69 -12.21
CA LYS A 60 -4.95 6.81 -12.04
C LYS A 60 -5.82 6.90 -13.28
N LYS A 61 -7.14 7.02 -13.09
CA LYS A 61 -8.06 7.25 -14.20
C LYS A 61 -7.79 8.59 -14.86
N GLU A 62 -7.83 8.58 -16.19
CA GLU A 62 -7.93 9.77 -16.99
C GLU A 62 -9.23 9.65 -17.81
N ASN A 63 -10.15 10.60 -17.62
CA ASN A 63 -11.49 10.55 -18.20
C ASN A 63 -12.30 9.30 -17.73
N ALA A 64 -12.91 8.56 -18.66
CA ALA A 64 -13.70 7.35 -18.38
C ALA A 64 -12.88 6.05 -18.42
N GLU A 65 -11.60 6.10 -18.75
CA GLU A 65 -10.77 4.91 -18.94
C GLU A 65 -10.25 4.37 -17.59
N LEU A 66 -10.16 3.03 -17.49
CA LEU A 66 -9.62 2.36 -16.29
C LEU A 66 -8.09 2.57 -16.17
N LYS A 67 -7.37 2.60 -17.29
CA LYS A 67 -5.94 2.83 -17.37
C LYS A 67 -5.70 4.20 -18.00
N GLY A 68 -5.40 5.20 -17.18
CA GLY A 68 -4.90 6.50 -17.62
C GLY A 68 -3.39 6.58 -17.42
N SER A 69 -2.94 7.22 -16.33
CA SER A 69 -1.51 7.31 -15.98
C SER A 69 -1.11 6.22 -14.98
N CYS A 70 -0.05 5.44 -15.30
CA CYS A 70 0.56 4.52 -14.35
C CYS A 70 1.38 5.31 -13.33
N LEU A 71 0.91 5.35 -12.08
CA LEU A 71 1.55 6.09 -10.99
C LEU A 71 2.73 5.35 -10.38
N ALA A 72 2.63 4.02 -10.27
CA ALA A 72 3.65 3.20 -9.61
C ALA A 72 3.55 1.72 -10.02
N LYS A 73 4.66 1.01 -9.83
CA LYS A 73 4.73 -0.46 -9.87
C LYS A 73 5.08 -0.95 -8.48
N VAL A 74 4.22 -1.74 -7.90
CA VAL A 74 4.36 -2.38 -6.58
C VAL A 74 4.90 -3.78 -6.78
N LYS A 75 6.01 -4.11 -6.12
CA LYS A 75 6.75 -5.37 -6.29
C LYS A 75 6.77 -6.19 -5.00
N ASP A 76 7.47 -7.33 -5.05
CA ASP A 76 7.61 -8.25 -3.92
C ASP A 76 7.99 -7.54 -2.61
N GLY A 77 7.20 -7.75 -1.57
CA GLY A 77 7.36 -7.15 -0.24
C GLY A 77 6.76 -5.75 -0.08
N GLU A 78 6.21 -5.15 -1.14
CA GLU A 78 5.61 -3.83 -1.06
C GLU A 78 4.10 -3.90 -0.83
N LEU A 79 3.59 -2.90 -0.08
CA LEU A 79 2.18 -2.73 0.25
C LEU A 79 1.50 -1.77 -0.71
N PHE A 80 0.19 -1.97 -0.86
CA PHE A 80 -0.68 -1.04 -1.58
C PHE A 80 -2.12 -1.09 -1.03
N GLY A 81 -2.86 -0.04 -1.28
CA GLY A 81 -4.24 0.09 -0.85
C GLY A 81 -4.43 0.30 0.67
N GLU A 82 -3.37 0.59 1.40
CA GLU A 82 -3.39 0.83 2.83
C GLU A 82 -4.08 2.16 3.20
N MET A 83 -3.95 3.17 2.33
CA MET A 83 -4.48 4.52 2.60
C MET A 83 -5.96 4.48 2.95
N SER A 84 -6.78 3.85 2.11
CA SER A 84 -8.23 3.78 2.29
C SER A 84 -8.68 3.09 3.59
N VAL A 85 -7.83 2.25 4.19
CA VAL A 85 -8.11 1.61 5.48
C VAL A 85 -7.86 2.58 6.63
N PHE A 86 -6.81 3.41 6.52
CA PHE A 86 -6.44 4.35 7.57
C PHE A 86 -7.22 5.67 7.51
N ASP A 87 -7.49 6.20 6.30
CA ASP A 87 -8.18 7.48 6.12
C ASP A 87 -9.69 7.34 5.85
N ARG A 88 -10.17 6.10 5.64
CA ARG A 88 -11.57 5.76 5.32
C ARG A 88 -12.09 6.43 4.05
N GLN A 89 -11.18 6.84 3.14
CA GLN A 89 -11.54 7.40 1.85
C GLN A 89 -11.67 6.29 0.79
N PRO A 90 -12.39 6.53 -0.30
CA PRO A 90 -12.39 5.63 -1.45
C PRO A 90 -10.99 5.39 -2.01
N ARG A 91 -10.80 4.31 -2.76
CA ARG A 91 -9.54 4.01 -3.45
C ARG A 91 -9.08 5.18 -4.30
N SER A 92 -7.87 5.68 -4.05
CA SER A 92 -7.29 6.83 -4.76
C SER A 92 -6.85 6.51 -6.19
N ALA A 93 -6.71 5.22 -6.52
CA ALA A 93 -6.28 4.71 -7.82
C ALA A 93 -6.76 3.27 -8.01
N SER A 94 -6.64 2.72 -9.22
CA SER A 94 -6.89 1.30 -9.52
C SER A 94 -5.61 0.48 -9.36
N ALA A 95 -5.73 -0.78 -8.94
CA ALA A 95 -4.63 -1.73 -8.85
C ALA A 95 -4.87 -2.92 -9.79
N ILE A 96 -3.92 -3.19 -10.68
CA ILE A 96 -4.03 -4.17 -11.75
C ILE A 96 -2.78 -5.06 -11.73
N ALA A 97 -2.97 -6.37 -11.81
CA ALA A 97 -1.86 -7.31 -11.89
C ALA A 97 -1.12 -7.16 -13.23
N ALA A 98 0.21 -7.12 -13.15
CA ALA A 98 1.08 -6.91 -14.31
C ALA A 98 2.13 -8.02 -14.43
N GLY A 99 2.76 -8.10 -15.61
CA GLY A 99 3.78 -9.10 -15.90
C GLY A 99 3.21 -10.41 -16.45
N ASP A 100 4.08 -11.24 -16.98
CA ASP A 100 3.69 -12.49 -17.66
C ASP A 100 3.51 -13.68 -16.71
N GLN A 101 3.96 -13.54 -15.46
CA GLN A 101 3.78 -14.55 -14.43
C GLN A 101 2.61 -14.17 -13.51
N LYS A 102 2.01 -15.17 -12.86
CA LYS A 102 0.97 -14.96 -11.86
C LYS A 102 1.50 -14.12 -10.69
N THR A 103 0.74 -13.11 -10.32
CA THR A 103 1.02 -12.27 -9.16
C THR A 103 0.28 -12.82 -7.93
N LYS A 104 1.00 -13.01 -6.82
CA LYS A 104 0.41 -13.41 -5.54
C LYS A 104 0.35 -12.22 -4.60
N VAL A 105 -0.81 -12.01 -4.01
CA VAL A 105 -1.03 -10.93 -3.04
C VAL A 105 -1.55 -11.49 -1.72
N LEU A 106 -1.01 -10.97 -0.62
CA LEU A 106 -1.56 -11.15 0.71
C LEU A 106 -2.55 -10.04 0.99
N ILE A 107 -3.63 -10.38 1.69
CA ILE A 107 -4.76 -9.49 1.90
C ILE A 107 -5.12 -9.50 3.39
N TRP A 108 -5.18 -8.33 4.00
CA TRP A 108 -5.74 -8.12 5.34
C TRP A 108 -6.97 -7.22 5.24
N GLY A 109 -8.08 -7.66 5.78
CA GLY A 109 -9.25 -6.81 5.95
C GLY A 109 -9.07 -5.83 7.11
N GLU A 110 -9.82 -4.74 7.07
CA GLU A 110 -9.86 -3.75 8.17
C GLU A 110 -10.18 -4.41 9.52
N LYS A 111 -11.15 -5.33 9.56
CA LYS A 111 -11.56 -6.02 10.79
C LYS A 111 -10.45 -6.87 11.38
N GLU A 112 -9.71 -7.59 10.54
CA GLU A 112 -8.60 -8.45 10.94
C GLU A 112 -7.45 -7.62 11.50
N ILE A 113 -7.12 -6.49 10.87
CA ILE A 113 -6.09 -5.56 11.36
C ILE A 113 -6.49 -4.92 12.68
N VAL A 114 -7.74 -4.43 12.78
CA VAL A 114 -8.25 -3.81 14.02
C VAL A 114 -8.24 -4.82 15.16
N LYS A 115 -8.69 -6.05 14.92
CA LYS A 115 -8.67 -7.13 15.91
C LYS A 115 -7.24 -7.42 16.39
N LEU A 116 -6.27 -7.56 15.48
CA LEU A 116 -4.87 -7.78 15.85
C LEU A 116 -4.31 -6.63 16.69
N ILE A 117 -4.62 -5.38 16.36
CA ILE A 117 -4.18 -4.21 17.13
C ILE A 117 -4.77 -4.22 18.55
N GLN A 118 -6.03 -4.62 18.70
CA GLN A 118 -6.71 -4.70 19.99
C GLN A 118 -6.19 -5.84 20.86
N GLU A 119 -5.96 -7.01 20.27
CA GLU A 119 -5.45 -8.20 20.99
C GLU A 119 -3.95 -8.10 21.30
N TYR A 120 -3.18 -7.39 20.43
CA TYR A 120 -1.73 -7.22 20.57
C TYR A 120 -1.33 -5.73 20.48
N PRO A 121 -1.58 -4.92 21.53
CA PRO A 121 -1.34 -3.47 21.50
C PRO A 121 0.09 -3.06 21.16
N ALA A 122 1.09 -3.86 21.61
CA ALA A 122 2.50 -3.59 21.28
C ALA A 122 2.77 -3.73 19.77
N LEU A 123 2.20 -4.74 19.10
CA LEU A 123 2.24 -4.90 17.66
C LEU A 123 1.54 -3.73 16.98
N GLY A 124 0.34 -3.38 17.45
CA GLY A 124 -0.42 -2.25 16.92
C GLY A 124 0.35 -0.93 16.98
N THR A 125 0.99 -0.65 18.10
CA THR A 125 1.83 0.54 18.30
C THR A 125 2.95 0.61 17.27
N LYS A 126 3.67 -0.48 17.03
CA LYS A 126 4.74 -0.53 16.01
C LYS A 126 4.19 -0.24 14.61
N ILE A 127 3.09 -0.88 14.22
CA ILE A 127 2.42 -0.64 12.93
C ILE A 127 2.03 0.83 12.80
N MET A 128 1.38 1.42 13.80
CA MET A 128 0.96 2.83 13.74
C MET A 128 2.15 3.78 13.62
N LEU A 129 3.23 3.55 14.37
CA LEU A 129 4.44 4.36 14.25
C LEU A 129 5.05 4.27 12.85
N ASN A 130 5.04 3.09 12.23
CA ASN A 130 5.55 2.91 10.87
C ASN A 130 4.67 3.63 9.83
N VAL A 131 3.34 3.60 9.99
CA VAL A 131 2.41 4.40 9.17
C VAL A 131 2.72 5.89 9.30
N ILE A 132 2.86 6.40 10.53
CA ILE A 132 3.16 7.81 10.78
C ILE A 132 4.49 8.22 10.13
N ARG A 133 5.54 7.40 10.26
CA ARG A 133 6.85 7.65 9.62
C ARG A 133 6.73 7.73 8.10
N LYS A 134 5.99 6.81 7.50
CA LYS A 134 5.77 6.79 6.04
C LYS A 134 5.00 8.03 5.57
N LEU A 135 3.91 8.39 6.23
CA LEU A 135 3.12 9.58 5.91
C LEU A 135 3.93 10.86 6.07
N SER A 136 4.73 10.98 7.14
CA SER A 136 5.64 12.12 7.36
C SER A 136 6.69 12.24 6.25
N GLY A 137 7.19 11.10 5.76
CA GLY A 137 8.10 11.07 4.60
C GLY A 137 7.43 11.54 3.32
N HIS A 138 6.23 11.04 3.02
CA HIS A 138 5.46 11.46 1.85
C HIS A 138 5.15 12.96 1.89
N LEU A 139 4.74 13.49 3.04
CA LEU A 139 4.45 14.93 3.20
C LEU A 139 5.70 15.78 2.94
N ARG A 140 6.86 15.39 3.47
CA ARG A 140 8.12 16.10 3.19
C ARG A 140 8.46 16.09 1.70
N ASN A 141 8.32 14.95 1.03
CA ASN A 141 8.59 14.84 -0.40
C ASN A 141 7.63 15.70 -1.23
N ALA A 142 6.33 15.69 -0.89
CA ALA A 142 5.34 16.52 -1.54
C ALA A 142 5.65 18.02 -1.36
N ASN A 143 6.00 18.46 -0.15
CA ASN A 143 6.37 19.85 0.14
C ASN A 143 7.62 20.26 -0.65
N ASN A 144 8.63 19.38 -0.75
CA ASN A 144 9.84 19.66 -1.54
C ASN A 144 9.51 19.79 -3.05
N ALA A 145 8.65 18.92 -3.58
CA ALA A 145 8.20 18.99 -4.96
C ALA A 145 7.45 20.29 -5.24
N ILE A 146 6.53 20.68 -4.37
CA ILE A 146 5.80 21.96 -4.47
C ILE A 146 6.78 23.15 -4.44
N HIS A 147 7.76 23.12 -3.53
CA HIS A 147 8.76 24.18 -3.43
C HIS A 147 9.59 24.30 -4.71
N SER A 148 10.02 23.15 -5.28
CA SER A 148 10.77 23.13 -6.54
C SER A 148 9.95 23.68 -7.70
N LEU A 149 8.68 23.28 -7.81
CA LEU A 149 7.76 23.79 -8.84
C LEU A 149 7.57 25.33 -8.71
N ARG A 150 7.37 25.83 -7.48
CA ARG A 150 7.26 27.26 -7.23
C ARG A 150 8.49 28.04 -7.70
N LYS A 151 9.70 27.53 -7.43
CA LYS A 151 10.94 28.15 -7.91
C LYS A 151 11.05 28.19 -9.43
N THR A 152 10.54 27.18 -10.11
CA THR A 152 10.60 27.06 -11.56
C THR A 152 9.59 27.98 -12.25
N PHE A 153 8.36 28.06 -11.73
CA PHE A 153 7.26 28.76 -12.41
C PHE A 153 6.95 30.16 -11.83
N LEU A 154 7.42 30.46 -10.62
CA LEU A 154 7.26 31.74 -9.96
C LEU A 154 8.64 32.22 -9.45
N PRO A 155 9.55 32.64 -10.35
CA PRO A 155 10.79 33.24 -9.90
C PRO A 155 10.46 34.48 -9.04
N VAL A 156 11.03 34.50 -7.84
CA VAL A 156 10.91 35.68 -6.95
C VAL A 156 11.55 36.85 -7.69
N THR A 157 10.74 37.73 -8.22
CA THR A 157 11.20 39.05 -8.65
C THR A 157 11.61 39.79 -7.38
N GLY A 158 12.93 39.92 -7.15
CA GLY A 158 13.53 40.69 -6.08
C GLY A 158 13.23 42.19 -6.20
#